data_aa6c5805a35ba1d4e784fa2b0bd50d87
#
_entry.id   aa6c5805a35ba1d4e784fa2b0bd50d87
#
_cell.length_a   1.000
_cell.length_b   1.000
_cell.length_c   1.000
_cell.angle_alpha   90.00
_cell.angle_beta   90.00
_cell.angle_gamma   90.00
#
_symmetry.space_group_name_H-M   'P 1'
#
loop_
_entity.id
_entity.type
_entity.pdbx_description
1 polymer ?
#
loop_
_entity_poly.entity_id
_entity_poly.type
_entity_poly.pdbx_seq_one_letter_code
_entity_poly.pdbx_strand_id
1 'polypeptide(L)'
;LETFAQRKPHQLSGGQQQRVAIARAVVNKPRLLLLDESLSALDYKLRKQMQNELKALQRKLGITFVFVTHDQEEALTMSDRIVVMREGRIEQDGTPREIYEEPKNLFVAGFIGEINMFNATVIERLDEQRVRANVEGRECNIYVNFAVEPGQKLHVLLRPEDLRVEEINDDNHAEGLIGYVRERNYKGMTLESVVELENGKMVMVSEFFNEDDPDFDHSLDQKMAINWVESWEVVLADEEHK
;
A
#
# COMPACT_ATOMS: atom_id res chain seq x y z
N LEU A 1 -30.56 8.14 -16.53
CA LEU A 1 -31.52 8.64 -15.51
C LEU A 1 -32.91 9.01 -16.07
N GLU A 2 -33.02 9.31 -17.34
CA GLU A 2 -34.29 9.75 -17.97
C GLU A 2 -35.46 8.79 -17.71
N THR A 3 -35.20 7.48 -17.79
CA THR A 3 -36.22 6.43 -17.51
C THR A 3 -36.73 6.42 -16.08
N PHE A 4 -36.02 7.09 -15.16
CA PHE A 4 -36.34 7.16 -13.73
C PHE A 4 -36.79 8.54 -13.26
N ALA A 5 -36.99 9.49 -14.18
CA ALA A 5 -37.30 10.90 -13.86
C ALA A 5 -38.56 11.10 -12.99
N GLN A 6 -39.51 10.17 -13.06
CA GLN A 6 -40.76 10.21 -12.28
C GLN A 6 -40.67 9.42 -10.95
N ARG A 7 -39.54 8.75 -10.66
CA ARG A 7 -39.41 7.98 -9.43
C ARG A 7 -38.99 8.87 -8.25
N LYS A 8 -39.49 8.55 -7.08
CA LYS A 8 -39.07 9.17 -5.83
C LYS A 8 -37.70 8.56 -5.38
N PRO A 9 -36.90 9.28 -4.60
CA PRO A 9 -35.57 8.79 -4.19
C PRO A 9 -35.56 7.38 -3.59
N HIS A 10 -36.52 7.05 -2.73
CA HIS A 10 -36.65 5.71 -2.12
C HIS A 10 -36.99 4.58 -3.12
N GLN A 11 -37.35 4.89 -4.35
CA GLN A 11 -37.60 3.94 -5.43
C GLN A 11 -36.39 3.74 -6.36
N LEU A 12 -35.27 4.36 -6.03
CA LEU A 12 -34.01 4.27 -6.75
C LEU A 12 -33.04 3.36 -6.01
N SER A 13 -32.23 2.61 -6.75
CA SER A 13 -31.09 1.88 -6.16
C SER A 13 -30.04 2.86 -5.62
N GLY A 14 -29.16 2.41 -4.71
CA GLY A 14 -28.10 3.24 -4.14
C GLY A 14 -27.25 3.95 -5.20
N GLY A 15 -26.81 3.22 -6.25
CA GLY A 15 -26.06 3.84 -7.35
C GLY A 15 -26.88 4.82 -8.19
N GLN A 16 -28.20 4.62 -8.33
CA GLN A 16 -29.06 5.59 -9.01
C GLN A 16 -29.26 6.85 -8.16
N GLN A 17 -29.42 6.71 -6.83
CA GLN A 17 -29.46 7.85 -5.90
C GLN A 17 -28.16 8.65 -5.97
N GLN A 18 -27.02 7.97 -6.00
CA GLN A 18 -25.70 8.60 -6.10
C GLN A 18 -25.54 9.40 -7.39
N ARG A 19 -25.92 8.83 -8.55
CA ARG A 19 -25.91 9.56 -9.83
C ARG A 19 -26.81 10.79 -9.81
N VAL A 20 -27.98 10.72 -9.16
CA VAL A 20 -28.88 11.88 -9.01
C VAL A 20 -28.24 12.95 -8.12
N ALA A 21 -27.60 12.57 -7.01
CA ALA A 21 -26.90 13.49 -6.13
C ALA A 21 -25.76 14.23 -6.85
N ILE A 22 -24.95 13.49 -7.63
CA ILE A 22 -23.86 14.06 -8.43
C ILE A 22 -24.43 14.99 -9.51
N ALA A 23 -25.46 14.57 -10.27
CA ALA A 23 -26.09 15.40 -11.28
C ALA A 23 -26.63 16.71 -10.70
N ARG A 24 -27.26 16.66 -9.52
CA ARG A 24 -27.71 17.84 -8.78
C ARG A 24 -26.55 18.78 -8.41
N ALA A 25 -25.41 18.22 -7.97
CA ALA A 25 -24.25 18.99 -7.57
C ALA A 25 -23.56 19.70 -8.76
N VAL A 26 -23.55 19.08 -9.95
CA VAL A 26 -22.86 19.62 -11.14
C VAL A 26 -23.72 20.49 -12.05
N VAL A 27 -25.06 20.48 -11.88
CA VAL A 27 -25.98 21.25 -12.77
C VAL A 27 -25.70 22.75 -12.81
N ASN A 28 -25.22 23.30 -11.70
CA ASN A 28 -24.85 24.72 -11.58
C ASN A 28 -23.43 25.05 -12.07
N LYS A 29 -22.74 24.08 -12.69
CA LYS A 29 -21.36 24.20 -13.20
C LYS A 29 -20.37 24.78 -12.14
N PRO A 30 -20.23 24.14 -10.97
CA PRO A 30 -19.34 24.60 -9.94
C PRO A 30 -17.88 24.52 -10.41
N ARG A 31 -16.99 25.32 -9.83
CA ARG A 31 -15.54 25.21 -10.06
C ARG A 31 -14.90 24.07 -9.29
N LEU A 32 -15.53 23.65 -8.19
CA LEU A 32 -15.07 22.63 -7.28
C LEU A 32 -16.26 21.76 -6.82
N LEU A 33 -16.09 20.44 -6.83
CA LEU A 33 -17.04 19.47 -6.29
C LEU A 33 -16.42 18.73 -5.12
N LEU A 34 -17.09 18.78 -3.96
CA LEU A 34 -16.74 17.99 -2.79
C LEU A 34 -17.53 16.68 -2.78
N LEU A 35 -16.83 15.59 -2.58
CA LEU A 35 -17.36 14.23 -2.49
C LEU A 35 -16.89 13.62 -1.16
N ASP A 36 -17.75 13.71 -0.14
CA ASP A 36 -17.45 13.24 1.21
C ASP A 36 -18.01 11.82 1.36
N GLU A 37 -17.09 10.82 1.47
CA GLU A 37 -17.38 9.38 1.58
C GLU A 37 -18.49 8.87 0.63
N SER A 38 -18.57 9.47 -0.54
CA SER A 38 -19.71 9.34 -1.43
C SER A 38 -19.92 7.93 -2.01
N LEU A 39 -18.91 7.07 -2.00
CA LEU A 39 -18.94 5.73 -2.55
C LEU A 39 -18.94 4.61 -1.50
N SER A 40 -18.83 4.94 -0.22
CA SER A 40 -18.68 3.96 0.88
C SER A 40 -19.85 2.97 1.02
N ALA A 41 -21.07 3.41 0.72
CA ALA A 41 -22.28 2.59 0.83
C ALA A 41 -22.54 1.66 -0.37
N LEU A 42 -21.68 1.67 -1.39
CA LEU A 42 -21.83 0.87 -2.60
C LEU A 42 -21.10 -0.47 -2.51
N ASP A 43 -21.68 -1.51 -3.12
CA ASP A 43 -20.98 -2.77 -3.33
C ASP A 43 -19.75 -2.59 -4.24
N TYR A 44 -18.81 -3.53 -4.18
CA TYR A 44 -17.53 -3.44 -4.89
C TYR A 44 -17.67 -3.17 -6.40
N LYS A 45 -18.53 -3.92 -7.09
CA LYS A 45 -18.70 -3.79 -8.54
C LYS A 45 -19.29 -2.43 -8.93
N LEU A 46 -20.31 -1.99 -8.18
CA LEU A 46 -20.95 -0.70 -8.42
C LEU A 46 -20.01 0.46 -8.06
N ARG A 47 -19.20 0.31 -7.00
CA ARG A 47 -18.18 1.28 -6.60
C ARG A 47 -17.15 1.48 -7.71
N LYS A 48 -16.57 0.41 -8.27
CA LYS A 48 -15.63 0.49 -9.42
C LYS A 48 -16.27 1.15 -10.65
N GLN A 49 -17.52 0.83 -10.94
CA GLN A 49 -18.26 1.49 -12.04
C GLN A 49 -18.41 2.99 -11.78
N MET A 50 -18.83 3.39 -10.59
CA MET A 50 -19.00 4.80 -10.21
C MET A 50 -17.68 5.59 -10.21
N GLN A 51 -16.58 4.99 -9.76
CA GLN A 51 -15.24 5.58 -9.83
C GLN A 51 -14.89 5.93 -11.29
N ASN A 52 -15.08 5.00 -12.22
CA ASN A 52 -14.81 5.24 -13.64
C ASN A 52 -15.73 6.35 -14.23
N GLU A 53 -17.02 6.34 -13.88
CA GLU A 53 -17.98 7.36 -14.31
C GLU A 53 -17.59 8.76 -13.77
N LEU A 54 -17.17 8.85 -12.51
CA LEU A 54 -16.73 10.10 -11.89
C LEU A 54 -15.45 10.65 -12.53
N LYS A 55 -14.45 9.80 -12.80
CA LYS A 55 -13.24 10.20 -13.53
C LYS A 55 -13.56 10.72 -14.93
N ALA A 56 -14.44 10.03 -15.66
CA ALA A 56 -14.87 10.47 -16.98
C ALA A 56 -15.62 11.81 -16.92
N LEU A 57 -16.48 11.99 -15.91
CA LEU A 57 -17.22 13.22 -15.69
C LEU A 57 -16.29 14.38 -15.34
N GLN A 58 -15.33 14.17 -14.44
CA GLN A 58 -14.32 15.17 -14.04
C GLN A 58 -13.55 15.67 -15.26
N ARG A 59 -13.02 14.74 -16.08
CA ARG A 59 -12.31 15.09 -17.33
C ARG A 59 -13.20 15.87 -18.31
N LYS A 60 -14.48 15.48 -18.46
CA LYS A 60 -15.41 16.15 -19.34
C LYS A 60 -15.77 17.57 -18.89
N LEU A 61 -15.90 17.77 -17.58
CA LEU A 61 -16.27 19.07 -17.00
C LEU A 61 -15.07 20.00 -16.81
N GLY A 62 -13.84 19.45 -16.65
CA GLY A 62 -12.63 20.21 -16.38
C GLY A 62 -12.65 20.96 -15.04
N ILE A 63 -13.40 20.42 -14.04
CA ILE A 63 -13.52 21.02 -12.71
C ILE A 63 -12.70 20.24 -11.68
N THR A 64 -12.37 20.86 -10.57
CA THR A 64 -11.66 20.22 -9.47
C THR A 64 -12.62 19.35 -8.67
N PHE A 65 -12.23 18.09 -8.41
CA PHE A 65 -12.91 17.21 -7.48
C PHE A 65 -12.06 17.08 -6.21
N VAL A 66 -12.68 17.14 -5.05
CA VAL A 66 -12.06 16.82 -3.76
C VAL A 66 -12.82 15.65 -3.16
N PHE A 67 -12.13 14.51 -3.05
CA PHE A 67 -12.67 13.31 -2.41
C PHE A 67 -12.20 13.24 -0.96
N VAL A 68 -13.11 12.99 -0.04
CA VAL A 68 -12.78 12.55 1.31
C VAL A 68 -13.13 11.06 1.38
N THR A 69 -12.17 10.24 1.65
CA THR A 69 -12.35 8.78 1.72
C THR A 69 -11.41 8.17 2.76
N HIS A 70 -11.81 7.06 3.34
CA HIS A 70 -10.96 6.18 4.12
C HIS A 70 -10.52 4.94 3.31
N ASP A 71 -10.99 4.80 2.07
CA ASP A 71 -10.60 3.73 1.16
C ASP A 71 -9.33 4.13 0.41
N GLN A 72 -8.25 3.43 0.73
CA GLN A 72 -6.91 3.67 0.17
C GLN A 72 -6.87 3.43 -1.33
N GLU A 73 -7.58 2.41 -1.81
CA GLU A 73 -7.65 2.09 -3.24
C GLU A 73 -8.37 3.21 -4.01
N GLU A 74 -9.41 3.80 -3.43
CA GLU A 74 -10.06 4.99 -4.00
C GLU A 74 -9.08 6.16 -4.11
N ALA A 75 -8.34 6.47 -3.04
CA ALA A 75 -7.38 7.56 -3.02
C ALA A 75 -6.31 7.37 -4.10
N LEU A 76 -5.68 6.18 -4.16
CA LEU A 76 -4.62 5.88 -5.11
C LEU A 76 -5.09 5.86 -6.58
N THR A 77 -6.31 5.35 -6.83
CA THR A 77 -6.78 5.16 -8.21
C THR A 77 -7.49 6.37 -8.78
N MET A 78 -8.10 7.22 -7.95
CA MET A 78 -8.93 8.32 -8.41
C MET A 78 -8.27 9.68 -8.41
N SER A 79 -7.23 9.88 -7.63
CA SER A 79 -6.65 11.21 -7.37
C SER A 79 -5.41 11.50 -8.21
N ASP A 80 -5.21 12.76 -8.57
CA ASP A 80 -3.95 13.28 -9.10
C ASP A 80 -3.01 13.72 -7.96
N ARG A 81 -3.61 14.07 -6.79
CA ARG A 81 -2.92 14.41 -5.53
C ARG A 81 -3.67 13.82 -4.36
N ILE A 82 -2.92 13.33 -3.38
CA ILE A 82 -3.43 12.78 -2.12
C ILE A 82 -2.89 13.62 -0.97
N VAL A 83 -3.76 13.94 -0.02
CA VAL A 83 -3.41 14.56 1.26
C VAL A 83 -3.75 13.58 2.36
N VAL A 84 -2.74 13.04 3.02
CA VAL A 84 -2.91 12.18 4.20
C VAL A 84 -2.99 13.07 5.43
N MET A 85 -4.06 12.87 6.22
CA MET A 85 -4.32 13.66 7.43
C MET A 85 -4.41 12.78 8.67
N ARG A 86 -3.90 13.29 9.78
CA ARG A 86 -4.03 12.67 11.11
C ARG A 86 -4.30 13.77 12.13
N GLU A 87 -5.32 13.58 12.96
CA GLU A 87 -5.67 14.50 14.07
C GLU A 87 -5.77 15.99 13.64
N GLY A 88 -6.31 16.23 12.44
CA GLY A 88 -6.49 17.58 11.88
C GLY A 88 -5.22 18.21 11.30
N ARG A 89 -4.11 17.47 11.21
CA ARG A 89 -2.85 17.92 10.60
C ARG A 89 -2.57 17.15 9.32
N ILE A 90 -1.88 17.79 8.40
CA ILE A 90 -1.39 17.14 7.17
C ILE A 90 -0.09 16.42 7.51
N GLU A 91 -0.07 15.10 7.32
CA GLU A 91 1.11 14.25 7.48
C GLU A 91 1.96 14.24 6.21
N GLN A 92 1.29 14.07 5.06
CA GLN A 92 1.94 14.10 3.76
C GLN A 92 0.94 14.55 2.68
N ASP A 93 1.46 15.20 1.66
CA ASP A 93 0.78 15.63 0.45
C ASP A 93 1.68 15.33 -0.74
N GLY A 94 1.14 14.65 -1.77
CA GLY A 94 1.90 14.23 -2.94
C GLY A 94 1.03 13.54 -3.99
N THR A 95 1.66 13.08 -5.05
CA THR A 95 1.04 12.19 -6.03
C THR A 95 0.76 10.82 -5.40
N PRO A 96 -0.15 10.00 -5.96
CA PRO A 96 -0.38 8.64 -5.49
C PRO A 96 0.90 7.81 -5.34
N ARG A 97 1.82 7.95 -6.31
CA ARG A 97 3.09 7.26 -6.31
C ARG A 97 4.01 7.69 -5.17
N GLU A 98 4.18 8.99 -4.96
CA GLU A 98 4.98 9.54 -3.85
C GLU A 98 4.42 9.10 -2.48
N ILE A 99 3.09 9.10 -2.32
CA ILE A 99 2.47 8.67 -1.06
C ILE A 99 2.69 7.18 -0.78
N TYR A 100 2.69 6.36 -1.83
CA TYR A 100 2.84 4.90 -1.73
C TYR A 100 4.31 4.47 -1.61
N GLU A 101 5.18 4.99 -2.49
CA GLU A 101 6.59 4.57 -2.60
C GLU A 101 7.53 5.36 -1.68
N GLU A 102 7.16 6.61 -1.30
CA GLU A 102 8.02 7.50 -0.52
C GLU A 102 7.29 8.06 0.73
N PRO A 103 6.72 7.21 1.60
CA PRO A 103 6.04 7.67 2.80
C PRO A 103 7.00 8.41 3.74
N LYS A 104 6.60 9.58 4.24
CA LYS A 104 7.44 10.43 5.09
C LYS A 104 7.58 9.94 6.53
N ASN A 105 6.66 9.11 6.99
CA ASN A 105 6.66 8.56 8.34
C ASN A 105 5.91 7.23 8.40
N LEU A 106 6.03 6.53 9.54
CA LEU A 106 5.41 5.23 9.77
C LEU A 106 3.87 5.27 9.67
N PHE A 107 3.27 6.41 10.05
CA PHE A 107 1.82 6.55 9.97
C PHE A 107 1.36 6.52 8.51
N VAL A 108 1.98 7.30 7.63
CA VAL A 108 1.64 7.33 6.20
C VAL A 108 1.90 5.95 5.57
N ALA A 109 3.04 5.34 5.87
CA ALA A 109 3.41 4.02 5.36
C ALA A 109 2.34 2.95 5.68
N GLY A 110 1.92 2.88 6.95
CA GLY A 110 0.92 1.90 7.40
C GLY A 110 -0.52 2.31 7.10
N PHE A 111 -0.78 3.60 6.82
CA PHE A 111 -2.11 4.07 6.44
C PHE A 111 -2.42 3.77 4.97
N ILE A 112 -1.41 3.71 4.10
CA ILE A 112 -1.57 3.44 2.66
C ILE A 112 -1.05 2.03 2.32
N GLY A 113 -1.91 1.03 2.51
CA GLY A 113 -1.61 -0.37 2.19
C GLY A 113 -0.84 -1.12 3.28
N GLU A 114 -0.67 -2.39 3.07
CA GLU A 114 0.09 -3.27 3.94
C GLU A 114 1.59 -2.93 3.86
N ILE A 115 2.30 -3.04 4.98
CA ILE A 115 3.73 -2.75 5.06
C ILE A 115 4.42 -3.68 6.07
N ASN A 116 5.54 -4.25 5.68
CA ASN A 116 6.44 -4.91 6.60
C ASN A 116 7.43 -3.90 7.17
N MET A 117 7.52 -3.81 8.48
CA MET A 117 8.46 -2.93 9.18
C MET A 117 9.53 -3.77 9.86
N PHE A 118 10.77 -3.66 9.43
CA PHE A 118 11.93 -4.32 10.03
C PHE A 118 12.73 -3.33 10.86
N ASN A 119 13.23 -3.80 12.01
CA ASN A 119 14.15 -3.02 12.83
C ASN A 119 15.56 -3.20 12.28
N ALA A 120 16.26 -2.10 12.15
CA ALA A 120 17.64 -2.10 11.69
C ALA A 120 18.55 -1.30 12.63
N THR A 121 19.82 -1.69 12.68
CA THR A 121 20.86 -0.93 13.38
C THR A 121 22.01 -0.72 12.41
N VAL A 122 22.41 0.53 12.21
CA VAL A 122 23.53 0.88 11.33
C VAL A 122 24.83 0.31 11.89
N ILE A 123 25.57 -0.42 11.06
CA ILE A 123 26.92 -0.94 11.41
C ILE A 123 27.98 0.05 10.94
N GLU A 124 27.98 0.36 9.64
CA GLU A 124 28.93 1.29 9.04
C GLU A 124 28.33 1.97 7.80
N ARG A 125 28.86 3.13 7.47
CA ARG A 125 28.54 3.85 6.24
C ARG A 125 29.47 3.38 5.13
N LEU A 126 28.90 2.98 3.99
CA LEU A 126 29.66 2.50 2.83
C LEU A 126 29.94 3.65 1.84
N ASP A 127 28.94 4.51 1.57
CA ASP A 127 29.05 5.69 0.73
C ASP A 127 28.01 6.77 1.11
N GLU A 128 27.68 7.68 0.19
CA GLU A 128 26.72 8.77 0.48
C GLU A 128 25.30 8.29 0.78
N GLN A 129 24.90 7.17 0.19
CA GLN A 129 23.51 6.67 0.25
C GLN A 129 23.41 5.23 0.76
N ARG A 130 24.52 4.47 0.83
CA ARG A 130 24.51 3.08 1.28
C ARG A 130 25.15 2.92 2.65
N VAL A 131 24.49 2.15 3.47
CA VAL A 131 25.00 1.74 4.77
C VAL A 131 24.88 0.23 4.91
N ARG A 132 25.83 -0.37 5.61
CA ARG A 132 25.68 -1.72 6.13
C ARG A 132 24.92 -1.65 7.44
N ALA A 133 23.85 -2.42 7.55
CA ALA A 133 23.02 -2.47 8.74
C ALA A 133 22.72 -3.92 9.13
N ASN A 134 22.48 -4.13 10.40
CA ASN A 134 21.86 -5.36 10.91
C ASN A 134 20.35 -5.17 10.86
N VAL A 135 19.66 -5.90 9.97
CA VAL A 135 18.20 -5.90 9.80
C VAL A 135 17.65 -7.23 10.34
N GLU A 136 16.91 -7.18 11.43
CA GLU A 136 16.33 -8.36 12.12
C GLU A 136 17.35 -9.50 12.39
N GLY A 137 18.59 -9.18 12.65
CA GLY A 137 19.66 -10.15 12.93
C GLY A 137 20.55 -10.49 11.73
N ARG A 138 20.20 -10.03 10.52
CA ARG A 138 20.99 -10.22 9.30
C ARG A 138 21.73 -8.94 8.91
N GLU A 139 22.99 -9.07 8.55
CA GLU A 139 23.74 -7.97 7.94
C GLU A 139 23.43 -7.87 6.45
N CYS A 140 23.02 -6.69 6.02
CA CYS A 140 22.78 -6.37 4.61
C CYS A 140 23.03 -4.88 4.34
N ASN A 141 23.11 -4.54 3.05
CA ASN A 141 23.18 -3.14 2.63
C ASN A 141 21.77 -2.60 2.48
N ILE A 142 21.56 -1.35 2.91
CA ILE A 142 20.32 -0.61 2.73
C ILE A 142 20.61 0.79 2.23
N TYR A 143 19.66 1.38 1.52
CA TYR A 143 19.73 2.75 1.02
C TYR A 143 19.11 3.73 2.01
N VAL A 144 19.83 4.82 2.29
CA VAL A 144 19.37 5.91 3.15
C VAL A 144 19.54 7.24 2.43
N ASN A 145 18.53 8.11 2.51
CA ASN A 145 18.53 9.45 1.89
C ASN A 145 18.78 10.59 2.89
N PHE A 146 19.22 10.24 4.11
CA PHE A 146 19.54 11.18 5.19
C PHE A 146 20.85 10.77 5.91
N ALA A 147 21.37 11.68 6.72
CA ALA A 147 22.59 11.39 7.48
C ALA A 147 22.31 10.38 8.60
N VAL A 148 23.16 9.37 8.71
CA VAL A 148 23.08 8.34 9.76
C VAL A 148 24.47 8.08 10.34
N GLU A 149 24.51 7.62 11.60
CA GLU A 149 25.70 7.26 12.33
C GLU A 149 25.72 5.77 12.71
N PRO A 150 26.89 5.14 12.86
CA PRO A 150 26.99 3.78 13.39
C PRO A 150 26.28 3.65 14.74
N GLY A 151 25.52 2.56 14.90
CA GLY A 151 24.70 2.32 16.10
C GLY A 151 23.31 2.97 16.06
N GLN A 152 23.02 3.81 15.08
CA GLN A 152 21.67 4.41 14.94
C GLN A 152 20.64 3.35 14.60
N LYS A 153 19.47 3.44 15.26
CA LYS A 153 18.30 2.61 14.97
C LYS A 153 17.49 3.19 13.85
N LEU A 154 17.00 2.32 12.97
CA LEU A 154 16.21 2.65 11.79
C LEU A 154 15.06 1.68 11.65
N HIS A 155 14.03 2.10 10.91
CA HIS A 155 12.98 1.24 10.39
C HIS A 155 13.19 1.06 8.90
N VAL A 156 13.28 -0.19 8.46
CA VAL A 156 13.31 -0.60 7.05
C VAL A 156 11.90 -1.06 6.68
N LEU A 157 11.29 -0.39 5.75
CA LEU A 157 9.92 -0.62 5.31
C LEU A 157 9.92 -1.26 3.94
N LEU A 158 9.18 -2.35 3.79
CA LEU A 158 9.03 -3.08 2.52
C LEU A 158 7.58 -3.50 2.33
N ARG A 159 7.04 -3.26 1.15
CA ARG A 159 5.71 -3.74 0.79
C ARG A 159 5.72 -5.26 0.64
N PRO A 160 4.59 -5.95 0.86
CA PRO A 160 4.53 -7.40 0.66
C PRO A 160 4.95 -7.85 -0.75
N GLU A 161 4.65 -7.05 -1.76
CA GLU A 161 5.00 -7.30 -3.17
C GLU A 161 6.47 -7.02 -3.51
N ASP A 162 7.22 -6.31 -2.66
CA ASP A 162 8.65 -6.05 -2.84
C ASP A 162 9.51 -7.21 -2.34
N LEU A 163 8.93 -8.08 -1.53
CA LEU A 163 9.60 -9.25 -1.00
C LEU A 163 9.59 -10.41 -1.99
N ARG A 164 10.64 -11.20 -1.93
CA ARG A 164 10.80 -12.47 -2.65
C ARG A 164 11.06 -13.57 -1.65
N VAL A 165 10.45 -14.72 -1.85
CA VAL A 165 10.71 -15.90 -1.03
C VAL A 165 11.37 -16.99 -1.88
N GLU A 166 12.34 -17.66 -1.28
CA GLU A 166 13.03 -18.80 -1.86
C GLU A 166 12.98 -19.96 -0.88
N GLU A 167 12.67 -21.13 -1.39
CA GLU A 167 12.71 -22.36 -0.58
C GLU A 167 14.14 -22.65 -0.15
N ILE A 168 14.31 -23.00 1.12
CA ILE A 168 15.58 -23.51 1.65
C ILE A 168 15.54 -25.03 1.65
N ASN A 169 16.38 -25.63 0.85
CA ASN A 169 16.59 -27.08 0.81
C ASN A 169 18.08 -27.42 0.99
N ASP A 170 18.40 -28.71 1.05
CA ASP A 170 19.78 -29.16 1.28
C ASP A 170 20.76 -28.79 0.15
N ASP A 171 20.24 -28.46 -1.04
CA ASP A 171 21.03 -28.18 -2.25
C ASP A 171 21.25 -26.68 -2.48
N ASN A 172 20.49 -25.78 -1.83
CA ASN A 172 20.67 -24.34 -1.97
C ASN A 172 20.95 -23.66 -0.61
N HIS A 173 21.89 -22.71 -0.62
CA HIS A 173 22.17 -21.82 0.49
C HIS A 173 21.51 -20.46 0.20
N ALA A 174 20.16 -20.44 0.22
CA ALA A 174 19.42 -19.21 0.00
C ALA A 174 19.81 -18.18 1.08
N GLU A 175 20.27 -17.02 0.64
CA GLU A 175 20.57 -15.90 1.53
C GLU A 175 19.30 -15.11 1.77
N GLY A 176 18.98 -14.73 3.02
CA GLY A 176 17.78 -13.95 3.33
C GLY A 176 17.49 -13.89 4.83
N LEU A 177 16.40 -13.27 5.18
CA LEU A 177 15.78 -13.43 6.48
C LEU A 177 15.09 -14.79 6.51
N ILE A 178 15.47 -15.62 7.46
CA ILE A 178 15.00 -17.00 7.54
C ILE A 178 13.69 -17.05 8.34
N GLY A 179 12.71 -17.79 7.82
CA GLY A 179 11.44 -17.98 8.51
C GLY A 179 10.67 -19.21 8.02
N TYR A 180 9.48 -19.39 8.56
CA TYR A 180 8.61 -20.52 8.28
C TYR A 180 7.23 -20.03 7.85
N VAL A 181 6.67 -20.59 6.79
CA VAL A 181 5.32 -20.24 6.29
C VAL A 181 4.27 -20.65 7.32
N ARG A 182 3.47 -19.68 7.79
CA ARG A 182 2.41 -19.90 8.78
C ARG A 182 1.02 -19.83 8.18
N GLU A 183 0.84 -18.97 7.18
CA GLU A 183 -0.45 -18.81 6.50
C GLU A 183 -0.23 -18.67 5.00
N ARG A 184 -1.24 -19.08 4.24
CA ARG A 184 -1.31 -18.93 2.79
C ARG A 184 -2.72 -18.57 2.37
N ASN A 185 -2.83 -17.49 1.64
CA ASN A 185 -4.10 -16.95 1.17
C ASN A 185 -4.06 -16.75 -0.35
N TYR A 186 -4.71 -17.65 -1.06
CA TYR A 186 -4.85 -17.49 -2.52
C TYR A 186 -5.93 -16.47 -2.85
N LYS A 187 -5.55 -15.42 -3.58
CA LYS A 187 -6.44 -14.32 -4.01
C LYS A 187 -6.69 -14.28 -5.53
N GLY A 188 -6.51 -15.39 -6.21
CA GLY A 188 -6.64 -15.50 -7.66
C GLY A 188 -5.36 -15.11 -8.39
N MET A 189 -5.08 -13.83 -8.54
CA MET A 189 -3.86 -13.35 -9.23
C MET A 189 -2.61 -13.36 -8.33
N THR A 190 -2.78 -13.37 -7.02
CA THR A 190 -1.68 -13.35 -6.06
C THR A 190 -1.84 -14.43 -5.02
N LEU A 191 -0.71 -14.89 -4.51
CA LEU A 191 -0.59 -15.71 -3.32
C LEU A 191 0.01 -14.82 -2.22
N GLU A 192 -0.70 -14.67 -1.12
CA GLU A 192 -0.18 -14.00 0.07
C GLU A 192 0.23 -15.05 1.09
N SER A 193 1.47 -14.96 1.54
CA SER A 193 2.03 -15.82 2.56
C SER A 193 2.41 -15.00 3.79
N VAL A 194 2.12 -15.54 4.98
CA VAL A 194 2.63 -15.00 6.24
C VAL A 194 3.75 -15.90 6.70
N VAL A 195 4.94 -15.34 6.84
CA VAL A 195 6.15 -16.04 7.24
C VAL A 195 6.57 -15.55 8.63
N GLU A 196 6.73 -16.46 9.57
CA GLU A 196 7.29 -16.19 10.89
C GLU A 196 8.80 -16.32 10.83
N LEU A 197 9.51 -15.21 11.05
CA LEU A 197 10.97 -15.20 11.15
C LEU A 197 11.44 -15.94 12.41
N GLU A 198 12.73 -16.32 12.47
CA GLU A 198 13.33 -16.99 13.62
C GLU A 198 13.24 -16.18 14.93
N ASN A 199 13.12 -14.84 14.83
CA ASN A 199 12.90 -13.95 15.97
C ASN A 199 11.42 -13.79 16.38
N GLY A 200 10.50 -14.52 15.74
CA GLY A 200 9.06 -14.48 16.01
C GLY A 200 8.31 -13.35 15.29
N LYS A 201 8.97 -12.55 14.47
CA LYS A 201 8.32 -11.51 13.69
C LYS A 201 7.54 -12.11 12.52
N MET A 202 6.30 -11.66 12.33
CA MET A 202 5.46 -12.04 11.20
C MET A 202 5.73 -11.10 10.03
N VAL A 203 5.96 -11.66 8.86
CA VAL A 203 6.24 -10.96 7.60
C VAL A 203 5.24 -11.40 6.55
N MET A 204 4.56 -10.45 5.92
CA MET A 204 3.63 -10.71 4.82
C MET A 204 4.38 -10.58 3.48
N VAL A 205 4.22 -11.58 2.64
CA VAL A 205 4.77 -11.61 1.27
C VAL A 205 3.62 -11.78 0.30
N SER A 206 3.64 -11.04 -0.81
CA SER A 206 2.63 -11.13 -1.87
C SER A 206 3.31 -11.34 -3.20
N GLU A 207 3.06 -12.49 -3.83
CA GLU A 207 3.65 -12.86 -5.10
C GLU A 207 2.57 -13.08 -6.15
N PHE A 208 2.89 -12.81 -7.42
CA PHE A 208 1.98 -13.17 -8.51
C PHE A 208 1.90 -14.69 -8.62
N PHE A 209 0.67 -15.20 -8.56
CA PHE A 209 0.43 -16.64 -8.67
C PHE A 209 0.72 -17.12 -10.10
N ASN A 210 1.62 -18.10 -10.23
CA ASN A 210 1.95 -18.75 -11.50
C ASN A 210 1.44 -20.18 -11.49
N GLU A 211 0.37 -20.45 -12.24
CA GLU A 211 -0.23 -21.79 -12.35
C GLU A 211 0.70 -22.82 -13.03
N ASP A 212 1.68 -22.35 -13.82
CA ASP A 212 2.62 -23.19 -14.55
C ASP A 212 3.84 -23.60 -13.70
N ASP A 213 4.00 -23.00 -12.51
CA ASP A 213 5.11 -23.29 -11.59
C ASP A 213 4.62 -24.10 -10.38
N PRO A 214 4.82 -25.44 -10.37
CA PRO A 214 4.37 -26.27 -9.27
C PRO A 214 5.09 -26.00 -7.94
N ASP A 215 6.29 -25.42 -7.98
CA ASP A 215 7.11 -25.10 -6.80
C ASP A 215 6.68 -23.77 -6.15
N PHE A 216 5.81 -23.01 -6.81
CA PHE A 216 5.26 -21.76 -6.31
C PHE A 216 4.27 -21.95 -5.15
N ASP A 217 3.79 -23.17 -4.92
CA ASP A 217 2.79 -23.50 -3.91
C ASP A 217 3.45 -23.90 -2.58
N HIS A 218 4.02 -22.93 -1.87
CA HIS A 218 4.71 -23.15 -0.59
C HIS A 218 3.82 -23.88 0.44
N SER A 219 4.35 -24.92 1.06
CA SER A 219 3.65 -25.66 2.11
C SER A 219 3.67 -24.91 3.45
N LEU A 220 2.68 -25.16 4.30
CA LEU A 220 2.74 -24.69 5.68
C LEU A 220 3.95 -25.31 6.39
N ASP A 221 4.56 -24.55 7.27
CA ASP A 221 5.81 -24.87 8.00
C ASP A 221 7.04 -25.07 7.11
N GLN A 222 6.95 -24.76 5.82
CA GLN A 222 8.10 -24.77 4.93
C GLN A 222 9.08 -23.67 5.32
N LYS A 223 10.37 -24.01 5.32
CA LYS A 223 11.45 -23.07 5.64
C LYS A 223 11.80 -22.24 4.41
N MET A 224 11.78 -20.94 4.54
CA MET A 224 11.99 -19.98 3.45
C MET A 224 13.05 -18.95 3.81
N ALA A 225 13.74 -18.45 2.80
CA ALA A 225 14.55 -17.23 2.87
C ALA A 225 13.77 -16.07 2.24
N ILE A 226 13.67 -14.95 2.94
CA ILE A 226 13.02 -13.73 2.47
C ILE A 226 14.08 -12.75 2.06
N ASN A 227 13.99 -12.26 0.82
CA ASN A 227 14.88 -11.27 0.23
C ASN A 227 14.08 -10.13 -0.40
N TRP A 228 14.78 -9.05 -0.72
CA TRP A 228 14.27 -7.94 -1.52
C TRP A 228 15.36 -7.39 -2.44
N VAL A 229 14.98 -6.61 -3.43
CA VAL A 229 15.92 -5.91 -4.29
C VAL A 229 16.47 -4.69 -3.55
N GLU A 230 17.79 -4.57 -3.46
CA GLU A 230 18.47 -3.42 -2.86
C GLU A 230 17.93 -2.10 -3.45
N SER A 231 17.65 -1.13 -2.61
CA SER A 231 17.03 0.17 -2.93
C SER A 231 15.50 0.18 -3.10
N TRP A 232 14.80 -0.93 -2.92
CA TRP A 232 13.33 -0.94 -2.89
C TRP A 232 12.78 -0.63 -1.49
N GLU A 233 13.62 -0.76 -0.49
CA GLU A 233 13.25 -0.42 0.89
C GLU A 233 13.10 1.10 1.07
N VAL A 234 12.11 1.48 1.87
CA VAL A 234 12.02 2.83 2.44
C VAL A 234 12.61 2.81 3.84
N VAL A 235 13.59 3.66 4.09
CA VAL A 235 14.25 3.72 5.40
C VAL A 235 13.82 4.99 6.13
N LEU A 236 13.35 4.82 7.37
CA LEU A 236 12.98 5.92 8.27
C LEU A 236 13.82 5.87 9.54
N ALA A 237 14.11 7.04 10.08
CA ALA A 237 14.73 7.14 11.39
C ALA A 237 13.76 6.65 12.48
N ASP A 238 14.28 5.94 13.48
CA ASP A 238 13.52 5.62 14.69
C ASP A 238 13.34 6.91 15.50
N GLU A 239 12.11 7.44 15.55
CA GLU A 239 11.78 8.72 16.21
C GLU A 239 11.56 8.58 17.75
N GLU A 240 11.73 7.37 18.32
CA GLU A 240 11.50 7.17 19.77
C GLU A 240 12.52 7.92 20.69
N HIS A 241 13.42 8.72 20.13
CA HIS A 241 14.46 9.43 20.90
C HIS A 241 14.47 10.95 20.69
N LYS A 242 13.29 11.59 20.46
CA LYS A 242 13.19 13.06 20.57
C LYS A 242 12.22 13.49 21.65
#